data_0c348904564a5f006a883c9fd641c021
#
_entry.id   0c348904564a5f006a883c9fd641c021
#
_cell.length_a   1.000
_cell.length_b   1.000
_cell.length_c   1.000
_cell.angle_alpha   90.00
_cell.angle_beta   90.00
_cell.angle_gamma   90.00
#
_symmetry.space_group_name_H-M   'P 1'
#
loop_
_entity.id
_entity.type
_entity.pdbx_description
1 polymer ?
#
loop_
_entity_poly.entity_id
_entity_poly.type
_entity_poly.pdbx_seq_one_letter_code
_entity_poly.pdbx_strand_id
1 'polypeptide(L)'
;MSIFDDEPVAGENDFDRVETDVVVDATVERVWALVSEPGWWVNDGPLGDHDVTRGDDGVYRVNDPEAGQWLIEKADEDPMDVVAYRWYPLADDELPDGRTTRVEISLSEERGGVAIHVEESGLSSVSDDEDEVRQAWEDEVGMWDQVLTAAKEYLES
;
A
#
# COMPACT_ATOMS: atom_id res chain seq x y z
N MET A 1 -28.82 -7.71 -20.77
CA MET A 1 -28.11 -7.54 -20.38
C MET A 1 -27.64 -7.28 -20.10
N SER A 2 -27.57 -7.19 -19.72
CA SER A 2 -26.94 -6.88 -19.16
C SER A 2 -26.32 -6.64 -19.03
N ILE A 3 -26.16 -6.66 -19.07
CA ILE A 3 -25.51 -6.46 -18.79
C ILE A 3 -25.09 -6.18 -18.39
N PHE A 4 -25.12 -6.16 -18.20
CA PHE A 4 -24.63 -5.92 -17.60
C PHE A 4 -24.25 -6.06 -16.96
N ASP A 5 -24.46 -6.30 -17.13
CA ASP A 5 -24.08 -6.58 -16.37
C ASP A 5 -23.68 -7.05 -15.60
N ASP A 6 -23.72 -7.22 -15.55
CA ASP A 6 -22.94 -7.77 -14.77
C ASP A 6 -22.02 -7.00 -13.99
N GLU A 7 -22.32 -6.09 -13.85
CA GLU A 7 -21.77 -5.25 -13.07
C GLU A 7 -21.75 -5.61 -11.70
N PRO A 8 -20.71 -5.58 -11.01
CA PRO A 8 -20.73 -5.87 -9.63
C PRO A 8 -21.57 -4.85 -8.98
N VAL A 9 -22.47 -5.35 -8.25
CA VAL A 9 -23.27 -4.53 -7.52
C VAL A 9 -22.39 -3.81 -6.61
N ALA A 10 -22.62 -2.59 -6.39
CA ALA A 10 -21.97 -1.86 -5.37
C ALA A 10 -22.22 -2.62 -4.11
N GLY A 11 -21.25 -3.24 -3.58
CA GLY A 11 -21.43 -4.06 -2.43
C GLY A 11 -20.13 -4.24 -1.73
N GLU A 12 -20.05 -5.29 -0.98
CA GLU A 12 -18.90 -5.52 -0.16
C GLU A 12 -17.63 -5.59 -0.95
N ASN A 13 -17.66 -6.03 -2.18
CA ASN A 13 -16.44 -6.16 -2.97
C ASN A 13 -15.91 -4.82 -3.45
N ASP A 14 -16.76 -3.79 -3.49
CA ASP A 14 -16.30 -2.48 -3.94
C ASP A 14 -15.40 -1.80 -2.92
N PHE A 15 -15.51 -2.19 -1.66
CA PHE A 15 -14.72 -1.57 -0.60
C PHE A 15 -13.66 -2.51 -0.05
N ASP A 16 -13.34 -3.58 -0.80
CA ASP A 16 -12.33 -4.53 -0.37
C ASP A 16 -10.96 -4.23 -0.95
N ARG A 17 -10.91 -3.50 -2.05
CA ARG A 17 -9.67 -3.36 -2.82
C ARG A 17 -9.47 -1.96 -3.35
N VAL A 18 -8.22 -1.51 -3.29
CA VAL A 18 -7.80 -0.25 -3.89
C VAL A 18 -6.71 -0.58 -4.90
N GLU A 19 -6.81 -0.01 -6.10
CA GLU A 19 -5.85 -0.28 -7.15
C GLU A 19 -5.52 1.03 -7.84
N THR A 20 -4.22 1.34 -7.98
CA THR A 20 -3.81 2.59 -8.59
C THR A 20 -2.40 2.44 -9.13
N ASP A 21 -1.99 3.35 -10.01
CA ASP A 21 -0.64 3.29 -10.56
C ASP A 21 -0.13 4.67 -10.92
N VAL A 22 1.18 4.76 -11.16
CA VAL A 22 1.83 5.99 -11.60
C VAL A 22 3.05 5.59 -12.40
N VAL A 23 3.42 6.39 -13.40
CA VAL A 23 4.65 6.19 -14.15
C VAL A 23 5.63 7.26 -13.69
N VAL A 24 6.85 6.83 -13.32
CA VAL A 24 7.88 7.73 -12.85
C VAL A 24 9.09 7.66 -13.77
N ASP A 25 9.78 8.79 -13.92
CA ASP A 25 10.98 8.87 -14.75
C ASP A 25 12.18 8.57 -13.87
N ALA A 26 12.42 7.28 -13.64
CA ALA A 26 13.53 6.81 -12.81
C ALA A 26 13.87 5.39 -13.25
N THR A 27 15.04 4.90 -12.82
CA THR A 27 15.43 3.53 -13.15
C THR A 27 14.69 2.54 -12.29
N VAL A 28 14.54 1.31 -12.75
CA VAL A 28 13.84 0.28 -11.98
C VAL A 28 14.59 0.00 -10.68
N GLU A 29 15.93 0.09 -10.70
CA GLU A 29 16.72 -0.12 -9.48
C GLU A 29 16.41 0.93 -8.43
N ARG A 30 16.25 2.18 -8.84
CA ARG A 30 15.96 3.25 -7.91
C ARG A 30 14.54 3.13 -7.37
N VAL A 31 13.60 2.78 -8.24
CA VAL A 31 12.22 2.56 -7.82
C VAL A 31 12.14 1.39 -6.85
N TRP A 32 12.86 0.30 -7.17
CA TRP A 32 12.86 -0.88 -6.30
C TRP A 32 13.43 -0.56 -4.92
N ALA A 33 14.49 0.26 -4.88
CA ALA A 33 15.09 0.63 -3.59
C ALA A 33 14.06 1.32 -2.69
N LEU A 34 13.12 2.06 -3.28
CA LEU A 34 12.09 2.70 -2.50
C LEU A 34 11.01 1.70 -2.09
N VAL A 35 10.41 1.00 -3.07
CA VAL A 35 9.21 0.22 -2.80
C VAL A 35 9.49 -1.07 -2.03
N SER A 36 10.74 -1.53 -2.02
CA SER A 36 11.09 -2.73 -1.25
C SER A 36 11.34 -2.44 0.22
N GLU A 37 11.24 -1.18 0.63
CA GLU A 37 11.43 -0.82 2.03
C GLU A 37 10.09 -0.90 2.76
N PRO A 38 9.98 -1.72 3.80
CA PRO A 38 8.70 -1.84 4.50
C PRO A 38 8.23 -0.49 5.04
N GLY A 39 6.97 -0.17 4.76
CA GLY A 39 6.40 1.06 5.28
C GLY A 39 6.79 2.34 4.56
N TRP A 40 7.35 2.22 3.37
CA TRP A 40 7.76 3.42 2.62
C TRP A 40 6.59 4.38 2.38
N TRP A 41 5.37 3.85 2.42
CA TRP A 41 4.17 4.67 2.21
C TRP A 41 3.65 5.34 3.49
N VAL A 42 4.23 5.02 4.65
CA VAL A 42 3.79 5.59 5.92
C VAL A 42 4.46 6.94 6.08
N ASN A 43 3.81 7.98 5.58
CA ASN A 43 4.35 9.34 5.62
C ASN A 43 3.20 10.33 5.74
N ASP A 44 3.49 11.45 6.36
CA ASP A 44 2.52 12.54 6.45
C ASP A 44 3.01 13.63 5.52
N GLY A 45 2.72 13.48 4.23
CA GLY A 45 3.17 14.42 3.22
C GLY A 45 4.33 13.86 2.41
N PRO A 46 5.39 14.64 2.20
CA PRO A 46 6.52 14.18 1.38
C PRO A 46 7.18 12.95 1.97
N LEU A 47 7.71 12.11 1.11
CA LEU A 47 8.43 10.93 1.57
C LEU A 47 9.68 11.36 2.33
N GLY A 48 9.95 10.68 3.41
CA GLY A 48 11.10 10.98 4.23
C GLY A 48 11.55 9.75 4.98
N ASP A 49 12.60 9.91 5.76
CA ASP A 49 13.16 8.83 6.54
C ASP A 49 12.30 8.60 7.76
N HIS A 50 12.12 7.35 8.11
CA HIS A 50 11.51 7.01 9.39
C HIS A 50 12.23 5.79 9.95
N ASP A 51 12.07 5.57 11.24
CA ASP A 51 12.73 4.47 11.91
C ASP A 51 12.02 3.16 11.56
N VAL A 52 12.78 2.21 11.05
CA VAL A 52 12.24 0.89 10.76
C VAL A 52 13.05 -0.13 11.54
N THR A 53 12.39 -0.90 12.36
CA THR A 53 13.03 -1.92 13.19
C THR A 53 12.38 -3.27 12.90
N ARG A 54 13.21 -4.28 12.65
CA ARG A 54 12.70 -5.63 12.41
C ARG A 54 12.71 -6.40 13.72
N GLY A 55 11.55 -6.94 14.10
CA GLY A 55 11.45 -7.76 15.29
C GLY A 55 11.83 -9.20 15.02
N ASP A 56 11.99 -9.97 16.09
CA ASP A 56 12.32 -11.39 15.99
C ASP A 56 11.21 -12.19 15.32
N ASP A 57 10.01 -11.67 15.35
CA ASP A 57 8.84 -12.28 14.72
C ASP A 57 8.76 -12.00 13.22
N GLY A 58 9.73 -11.26 12.68
CA GLY A 58 9.73 -10.92 11.26
C GLY A 58 8.87 -9.73 10.91
N VAL A 59 8.25 -9.10 11.91
CA VAL A 59 7.41 -7.95 11.69
C VAL A 59 8.25 -6.68 11.80
N TYR A 60 8.09 -5.78 10.84
CA TYR A 60 8.80 -4.50 10.85
C TYR A 60 7.96 -3.47 11.60
N ARG A 61 8.61 -2.71 12.46
CA ARG A 61 7.97 -1.62 13.17
C ARG A 61 8.44 -0.32 12.56
N VAL A 62 7.50 0.38 11.95
CA VAL A 62 7.79 1.62 11.23
C VAL A 62 7.30 2.76 12.10
N ASN A 63 8.21 3.62 12.51
CA ASN A 63 7.87 4.75 13.38
C ASN A 63 8.01 6.04 12.61
N ASP A 64 6.93 6.79 12.54
CA ASP A 64 6.92 8.09 11.88
C ASP A 64 6.50 9.13 12.93
N PRO A 65 7.20 10.25 13.05
CA PRO A 65 6.90 11.26 14.07
C PRO A 65 5.48 11.79 13.98
N GLU A 66 4.91 11.80 12.78
CA GLU A 66 3.56 12.33 12.57
C GLU A 66 2.51 11.24 12.45
N ALA A 67 2.82 10.18 11.71
CA ALA A 67 1.85 9.12 11.44
C ALA A 67 1.80 8.05 12.52
N GLY A 68 2.80 7.98 13.41
CA GLY A 68 2.80 7.03 14.50
C GLY A 68 3.51 5.73 14.16
N GLN A 69 3.25 4.69 14.94
CA GLN A 69 3.89 3.41 14.77
C GLN A 69 2.98 2.45 14.00
N TRP A 70 3.54 1.77 13.03
CA TRP A 70 2.81 0.83 12.19
C TRP A 70 3.57 -0.49 12.10
N LEU A 71 2.83 -1.59 12.10
CA LEU A 71 3.41 -2.92 12.01
C LEU A 71 3.17 -3.47 10.62
N ILE A 72 4.25 -3.90 9.97
CA ILE A 72 4.22 -4.31 8.57
C ILE A 72 5.03 -5.58 8.42
N GLU A 73 4.48 -6.56 7.71
CA GLU A 73 5.17 -7.81 7.44
C GLU A 73 5.37 -7.94 5.95
N LYS A 74 6.59 -8.32 5.52
CA LYS A 74 6.84 -8.55 4.10
C LYS A 74 6.33 -9.96 3.78
N ALA A 75 5.35 -10.04 2.91
CA ALA A 75 4.68 -11.30 2.60
C ALA A 75 5.32 -12.03 1.42
N ASP A 76 5.83 -11.28 0.44
CA ASP A 76 6.42 -11.89 -0.76
C ASP A 76 7.33 -10.88 -1.43
N GLU A 77 8.31 -11.37 -2.18
CA GLU A 77 9.26 -10.48 -2.84
C GLU A 77 9.91 -11.18 -4.01
N ASP A 78 9.85 -10.53 -5.19
CA ASP A 78 10.58 -10.96 -6.37
C ASP A 78 11.31 -9.70 -6.84
N PRO A 79 12.62 -9.58 -6.57
CA PRO A 79 13.34 -8.32 -6.75
C PRO A 79 13.18 -7.73 -8.15
N MET A 80 12.97 -6.42 -8.19
CA MET A 80 12.77 -5.61 -9.40
C MET A 80 11.44 -5.88 -10.09
N ASP A 81 10.60 -6.75 -9.54
CA ASP A 81 9.35 -7.13 -10.18
C ASP A 81 8.14 -6.88 -9.26
N VAL A 82 8.11 -7.52 -8.10
CA VAL A 82 6.96 -7.38 -7.21
C VAL A 82 7.38 -7.53 -5.76
N VAL A 83 6.74 -6.78 -4.88
CA VAL A 83 6.87 -6.96 -3.43
C VAL A 83 5.49 -6.85 -2.82
N ALA A 84 5.21 -7.69 -1.83
CA ALA A 84 3.92 -7.67 -1.16
C ALA A 84 4.13 -7.58 0.34
N TYR A 85 3.23 -6.83 0.97
CA TYR A 85 3.29 -6.60 2.41
C TYR A 85 1.92 -6.91 3.02
N ARG A 86 1.92 -7.20 4.31
CA ARG A 86 0.69 -7.28 5.10
C ARG A 86 0.79 -6.24 6.19
N TRP A 87 -0.26 -5.48 6.41
CA TRP A 87 -0.31 -4.50 7.47
C TRP A 87 -1.75 -4.26 7.90
N TYR A 88 -1.93 -3.59 9.01
CA TYR A 88 -3.25 -3.23 9.50
C TYR A 88 -3.40 -1.72 9.31
N PRO A 89 -4.27 -1.28 8.41
CA PRO A 89 -4.36 0.15 8.11
C PRO A 89 -5.00 1.00 9.21
N LEU A 90 -5.59 0.36 10.21
CA LEU A 90 -6.09 1.08 11.38
C LEU A 90 -5.06 0.85 12.49
N ALA A 91 -4.28 1.85 12.82
CA ALA A 91 -3.14 1.71 13.72
C ALA A 91 -3.43 0.88 14.97
N ASP A 92 -2.51 -0.01 15.31
CA ASP A 92 -2.66 -0.88 16.48
C ASP A 92 -1.26 -1.29 16.94
N ASP A 93 -1.17 -1.82 18.14
CA ASP A 93 0.09 -2.28 18.73
C ASP A 93 0.50 -3.65 18.22
N GLU A 94 -0.43 -4.40 17.66
CA GLU A 94 -0.17 -5.73 17.13
C GLU A 94 -0.87 -5.90 15.80
N LEU A 95 -0.32 -6.78 14.95
CA LEU A 95 -1.00 -7.15 13.72
C LEU A 95 -2.15 -8.09 14.08
N PRO A 96 -3.40 -7.66 13.96
CA PRO A 96 -4.52 -8.52 14.31
C PRO A 96 -4.66 -9.64 13.29
N ASP A 97 -4.85 -10.85 13.79
CA ASP A 97 -4.96 -12.01 12.94
C ASP A 97 -6.24 -11.92 12.10
N GLY A 98 -6.09 -12.07 10.80
CA GLY A 98 -7.24 -12.05 9.89
C GLY A 98 -7.79 -10.68 9.58
N ARG A 99 -7.14 -9.62 10.05
CA ARG A 99 -7.62 -8.26 9.80
C ARG A 99 -6.60 -7.38 9.10
N THR A 100 -5.57 -7.99 8.55
CA THR A 100 -4.57 -7.23 7.80
C THR A 100 -4.98 -7.18 6.34
N THR A 101 -4.51 -6.15 5.63
CA THR A 101 -4.65 -6.09 4.19
C THR A 101 -3.35 -6.57 3.55
N ARG A 102 -3.42 -6.88 2.27
CA ARG A 102 -2.24 -7.23 1.48
C ARG A 102 -1.99 -6.09 0.51
N VAL A 103 -0.79 -5.53 0.57
CA VAL A 103 -0.37 -4.48 -0.35
C VAL A 103 0.61 -5.10 -1.33
N GLU A 104 0.24 -5.16 -2.59
CA GLU A 104 1.11 -5.74 -3.62
C GLU A 104 1.54 -4.61 -4.55
N ILE A 105 2.85 -4.48 -4.73
CA ILE A 105 3.43 -3.40 -5.54
C ILE A 105 4.21 -4.05 -6.66
N SER A 106 3.79 -3.80 -7.90
CA SER A 106 4.41 -4.38 -9.08
C SER A 106 5.07 -3.29 -9.90
N LEU A 107 6.19 -3.60 -10.51
CA LEU A 107 6.92 -2.67 -11.36
C LEU A 107 6.93 -3.19 -12.78
N SER A 108 6.79 -2.29 -13.75
CA SER A 108 6.97 -2.64 -15.15
C SER A 108 7.63 -1.49 -15.86
N GLU A 109 8.52 -1.82 -16.81
CA GLU A 109 9.20 -0.77 -17.56
C GLU A 109 8.26 -0.26 -18.64
N GLU A 110 8.16 1.05 -18.71
CA GLU A 110 7.27 1.71 -19.65
C GLU A 110 8.07 2.74 -20.43
N ARG A 111 7.50 3.18 -21.54
CA ARG A 111 8.12 4.26 -22.27
C ARG A 111 8.16 5.49 -21.37
N GLY A 112 9.34 5.97 -21.09
CA GLY A 112 9.51 7.15 -20.26
C GLY A 112 9.74 6.84 -18.80
N GLY A 113 9.89 5.55 -18.42
CA GLY A 113 10.23 5.25 -17.04
C GLY A 113 9.72 3.92 -16.57
N VAL A 114 9.26 3.90 -15.32
CA VAL A 114 8.81 2.68 -14.65
C VAL A 114 7.41 2.93 -14.12
N ALA A 115 6.50 2.00 -14.40
CA ALA A 115 5.16 2.06 -13.83
C ALA A 115 5.18 1.36 -12.47
N ILE A 116 4.64 2.05 -11.46
CA ILE A 116 4.45 1.50 -10.13
C ILE A 116 2.97 1.22 -10.00
N HIS A 117 2.61 -0.04 -9.87
CA HIS A 117 1.21 -0.44 -9.72
C HIS A 117 0.99 -0.96 -8.30
N VAL A 118 0.01 -0.41 -7.61
CA VAL A 118 -0.29 -0.80 -6.23
C VAL A 118 -1.69 -1.38 -6.17
N GLU A 119 -1.81 -2.51 -5.50
CA GLU A 119 -3.10 -3.10 -5.23
C GLU A 119 -3.16 -3.48 -3.76
N GLU A 120 -4.07 -2.87 -3.02
CA GLU A 120 -4.30 -3.23 -1.62
C GLU A 120 -5.64 -3.95 -1.53
N SER A 121 -5.64 -5.16 -0.98
CA SER A 121 -6.83 -5.99 -0.91
C SER A 121 -7.06 -6.49 0.50
N GLY A 122 -8.27 -6.96 0.77
CA GLY A 122 -8.63 -7.46 2.08
C GLY A 122 -9.17 -6.40 3.02
N LEU A 123 -9.49 -5.21 2.48
CA LEU A 123 -9.99 -4.13 3.33
C LEU A 123 -11.30 -4.48 4.02
N SER A 124 -12.11 -5.36 3.43
CA SER A 124 -13.37 -5.75 4.05
C SER A 124 -13.17 -6.56 5.33
N SER A 125 -11.96 -7.04 5.57
CA SER A 125 -11.66 -7.84 6.77
C SER A 125 -11.17 -7.01 7.95
N VAL A 126 -10.90 -5.71 7.76
CA VAL A 126 -10.29 -4.91 8.83
C VAL A 126 -11.25 -4.62 9.97
N SER A 127 -12.55 -4.71 9.71
CA SER A 127 -13.55 -4.46 10.74
C SER A 127 -14.83 -5.23 10.42
N ASP A 128 -15.64 -5.49 11.44
CA ASP A 128 -16.95 -6.09 11.25
C ASP A 128 -18.01 -5.02 10.93
N ASP A 129 -17.65 -3.75 11.11
CA ASP A 129 -18.55 -2.64 10.87
C ASP A 129 -18.40 -2.16 9.44
N GLU A 130 -19.47 -2.22 8.66
CA GLU A 130 -19.43 -1.83 7.25
C GLU A 130 -19.05 -0.37 7.06
N ASP A 131 -19.48 0.49 7.97
CA ASP A 131 -19.14 1.91 7.88
C ASP A 131 -17.65 2.13 8.10
N GLU A 132 -17.05 1.35 9.00
CA GLU A 132 -15.61 1.43 9.22
C GLU A 132 -14.83 0.91 8.02
N VAL A 133 -15.32 -0.16 7.39
CA VAL A 133 -14.67 -0.69 6.19
C VAL A 133 -14.71 0.34 5.07
N ARG A 134 -15.87 0.97 4.90
CA ARG A 134 -16.03 1.98 3.86
C ARG A 134 -15.12 3.17 4.12
N GLN A 135 -15.03 3.60 5.37
CA GLN A 135 -14.17 4.73 5.73
C GLN A 135 -12.70 4.36 5.51
N ALA A 136 -12.30 3.14 5.87
CA ALA A 136 -10.93 2.68 5.64
C ALA A 136 -10.61 2.67 4.15
N TRP A 137 -11.57 2.23 3.33
CA TRP A 137 -11.38 2.21 1.88
C TRP A 137 -11.17 3.62 1.33
N GLU A 138 -12.01 4.57 1.77
CA GLU A 138 -11.89 5.94 1.31
C GLU A 138 -10.56 6.56 1.74
N ASP A 139 -10.14 6.26 2.97
CA ASP A 139 -8.87 6.77 3.48
C ASP A 139 -7.70 6.19 2.69
N GLU A 140 -7.78 4.90 2.33
CA GLU A 140 -6.70 4.27 1.58
C GLU A 140 -6.62 4.77 0.14
N VAL A 141 -7.77 5.05 -0.47
CA VAL A 141 -7.78 5.64 -1.82
C VAL A 141 -7.03 6.98 -1.79
N GLY A 142 -7.37 7.83 -0.82
CA GLY A 142 -6.71 9.12 -0.69
C GLY A 142 -5.24 9.00 -0.35
N MET A 143 -4.91 8.08 0.55
CA MET A 143 -3.54 7.85 0.95
C MET A 143 -2.68 7.42 -0.24
N TRP A 144 -3.13 6.41 -1.00
CA TRP A 144 -2.32 5.91 -2.11
C TRP A 144 -2.15 6.96 -3.20
N ASP A 145 -3.16 7.80 -3.42
CA ASP A 145 -3.04 8.89 -4.39
C ASP A 145 -1.93 9.86 -3.96
N GLN A 146 -1.92 10.24 -2.69
CA GLN A 146 -0.90 11.13 -2.16
C GLN A 146 0.47 10.48 -2.14
N VAL A 147 0.54 9.21 -1.75
CA VAL A 147 1.80 8.48 -1.67
C VAL A 147 2.44 8.34 -3.04
N LEU A 148 1.66 7.98 -4.05
CA LEU A 148 2.24 7.81 -5.38
C LEU A 148 2.65 9.14 -5.99
N THR A 149 1.93 10.22 -5.70
CA THR A 149 2.35 11.55 -6.14
C THR A 149 3.68 11.92 -5.48
N ALA A 150 3.80 11.67 -4.17
CA ALA A 150 5.04 11.96 -3.45
C ALA A 150 6.18 11.09 -3.94
N ALA A 151 5.90 9.82 -4.27
CA ALA A 151 6.92 8.92 -4.78
C ALA A 151 7.45 9.41 -6.12
N LYS A 152 6.55 9.87 -6.98
CA LYS A 152 6.96 10.40 -8.27
C LYS A 152 7.86 11.61 -8.11
N GLU A 153 7.48 12.52 -7.23
CA GLU A 153 8.30 13.71 -6.97
C GLU A 153 9.66 13.34 -6.39
N TYR A 154 9.67 12.40 -5.47
CA TYR A 154 10.90 11.95 -4.82
C TYR A 154 11.84 11.27 -5.82
N LEU A 155 11.30 10.40 -6.67
CA LEU A 155 12.12 9.62 -7.59
C LEU A 155 12.59 10.44 -8.79
N GLU A 156 11.86 11.49 -9.13
CA GLU A 156 12.23 12.33 -10.26
C GLU A 156 13.08 13.55 -9.89
N SER A 157 13.32 13.75 -8.60
CA SER A 157 14.11 14.89 -8.15
C SER A 157 15.61 14.69 -8.33
#